data_19e36fa69d5fbb81c8287733b88f0838
#
_entry.id   19e36fa69d5fbb81c8287733b88f0838
#
_cell.length_a   1.000
_cell.length_b   1.000
_cell.length_c   1.000
_cell.angle_alpha   90.00
_cell.angle_beta   90.00
_cell.angle_gamma   90.00
#
_symmetry.space_group_name_H-M   'P 1'
#
loop_
_entity.id
_entity.type
_entity.pdbx_description
1 polymer ?
#
loop_
_entity_poly.entity_id
_entity_poly.type
_entity_poly.pdbx_seq_one_letter_code
_entity_poly.pdbx_strand_id
1 'polypeptide(L)'
;LLEAGYSESGKIIVSPLLVDAELLHLQPYGELGMMDDDILADYQATSTWTNAIYSIALMEENGFDTAIVVSSDYHMNRVKYSFEKAAKGKDMAFIYVSAGGPYGLPWIETQLGRRLAQHEIFKTIGYWLGLYHFIDIGEGGS
;
A
#
# COMPACT_ATOMS: atom_id res chain seq x y z
N LEU A 1 11.22 4.25 9.34
CA LEU A 1 11.98 3.43 8.39
C LEU A 1 12.95 4.29 7.59
N LEU A 2 12.52 5.39 6.99
CA LEU A 2 13.39 6.29 6.22
C LEU A 2 14.50 6.90 7.10
N GLU A 3 14.15 7.51 8.24
CA GLU A 3 15.13 8.06 9.20
C GLU A 3 16.12 7.02 9.73
N ALA A 4 15.71 5.76 9.79
CA ALA A 4 16.56 4.66 10.23
C ALA A 4 17.44 4.06 9.12
N GLY A 5 17.40 4.64 7.90
CA GLY A 5 18.26 4.23 6.78
C GLY A 5 17.91 2.88 6.15
N TYR A 6 16.66 2.42 6.28
CA TYR A 6 16.23 1.16 5.66
C TYR A 6 15.99 1.27 4.14
N SER A 7 15.89 2.49 3.59
CA SER A 7 15.78 2.73 2.16
C SER A 7 17.11 3.24 1.61
N GLU A 8 17.79 2.47 0.80
CA GLU A 8 19.06 2.87 0.17
C GLU A 8 18.84 3.98 -0.86
N SER A 9 17.73 3.96 -1.58
CA SER A 9 17.39 4.98 -2.59
C SER A 9 16.87 6.29 -1.98
N GLY A 10 16.38 6.26 -0.74
CA GLY A 10 15.65 7.38 -0.12
C GLY A 10 14.28 7.66 -0.77
N LYS A 11 13.87 6.89 -1.79
CA LYS A 11 12.61 7.10 -2.49
C LYS A 11 11.44 6.43 -1.77
N ILE A 12 10.26 7.03 -1.91
CA ILE A 12 9.00 6.48 -1.43
C ILE A 12 7.97 6.46 -2.56
N ILE A 13 7.21 5.38 -2.67
CA ILE A 13 6.04 5.30 -3.54
C ILE A 13 4.79 5.52 -2.68
N VAL A 14 3.96 6.48 -3.04
CA VAL A 14 2.67 6.74 -2.41
C VAL A 14 1.56 6.32 -3.38
N SER A 15 0.81 5.29 -3.02
CA SER A 15 -0.23 4.71 -3.87
C SER A 15 -1.47 4.30 -3.05
N PRO A 16 -2.67 4.85 -3.37
CA PRO A 16 -2.87 6.01 -4.24
C PRO A 16 -2.50 7.32 -3.54
N LEU A 17 -2.09 8.31 -4.30
CA LEU A 17 -2.06 9.69 -3.85
C LEU A 17 -3.28 10.42 -4.40
N LEU A 18 -4.20 10.80 -3.53
CA LEU A 18 -5.42 11.51 -3.93
C LEU A 18 -5.11 12.99 -4.17
N VAL A 19 -5.44 13.48 -5.36
CA VAL A 19 -5.16 14.87 -5.78
C VAL A 19 -5.74 15.90 -4.79
N ASP A 20 -6.96 15.68 -4.33
CA ASP A 20 -7.64 16.58 -3.38
C ASP A 20 -7.04 16.55 -1.95
N ALA A 21 -6.27 15.52 -1.63
CA ALA A 21 -5.64 15.34 -0.33
C ALA A 21 -4.09 15.37 -0.40
N GLU A 22 -3.53 15.74 -1.54
CA GLU A 22 -2.09 15.72 -1.81
C GLU A 22 -1.28 16.43 -0.73
N LEU A 23 -1.64 17.66 -0.39
CA LEU A 23 -0.97 18.46 0.65
C LEU A 23 -1.01 17.77 2.02
N LEU A 24 -2.15 17.18 2.41
CA LEU A 24 -2.29 16.47 3.68
C LEU A 24 -1.49 15.16 3.69
N HIS A 25 -1.42 14.47 2.55
CA HIS A 25 -0.68 13.22 2.44
C HIS A 25 0.83 13.43 2.36
N LEU A 26 1.29 14.52 1.73
CA LEU A 26 2.71 14.80 1.53
C LEU A 26 3.34 15.59 2.68
N GLN A 27 2.56 16.37 3.44
CA GLN A 27 3.07 17.16 4.57
C GLN A 27 3.95 16.35 5.54
N PRO A 28 3.57 15.13 5.99
CA PRO A 28 4.40 14.34 6.89
C PRO A 28 5.78 14.00 6.33
N TYR A 29 5.88 13.82 5.01
CA TYR A 29 7.15 13.49 4.34
C TYR A 29 8.07 14.71 4.26
N GLY A 30 7.48 15.91 4.01
CA GLY A 30 8.21 17.18 4.08
C GLY A 30 8.77 17.46 5.47
N GLU A 31 8.01 17.16 6.53
CA GLU A 31 8.47 17.28 7.92
C GLU A 31 9.64 16.33 8.25
N LEU A 32 9.74 15.19 7.53
CA LEU A 32 10.87 14.27 7.60
C LEU A 32 12.05 14.67 6.70
N GLY A 33 11.98 15.84 6.05
CA GLY A 33 13.05 16.36 5.19
C GLY A 33 13.11 15.73 3.80
N MET A 34 12.05 15.06 3.35
CA MET A 34 11.97 14.55 1.98
C MET A 34 11.67 15.67 1.00
N MET A 35 12.31 15.61 -0.16
CA MET A 35 12.04 16.51 -1.27
C MET A 35 10.96 15.92 -2.19
N ASP A 36 10.28 16.75 -2.97
CA ASP A 36 9.28 16.32 -3.93
C ASP A 36 9.82 15.25 -4.90
N ASP A 37 11.08 15.38 -5.31
CA ASP A 37 11.76 14.41 -6.18
C ASP A 37 11.97 13.04 -5.53
N ASP A 38 11.85 12.92 -4.22
CA ASP A 38 11.98 11.65 -3.50
C ASP A 38 10.66 10.87 -3.45
N ILE A 39 9.56 11.51 -3.86
CA ILE A 39 8.22 10.96 -3.79
C ILE A 39 7.75 10.57 -5.20
N LEU A 40 7.53 9.28 -5.39
CA LEU A 40 6.93 8.73 -6.60
C LEU A 40 5.44 8.52 -6.35
N ALA A 41 4.63 9.37 -6.94
CA ALA A 41 3.19 9.39 -6.71
C ALA A 41 2.42 8.56 -7.74
N ASP A 42 1.54 7.68 -7.27
CA ASP A 42 0.54 7.03 -8.10
C ASP A 42 -0.83 7.68 -7.89
N TYR A 43 -1.35 8.31 -8.94
CA TYR A 43 -2.67 8.97 -8.93
C TYR A 43 -3.77 8.11 -9.56
N GLN A 44 -3.47 6.91 -10.05
CA GLN A 44 -4.37 6.10 -10.87
C GLN A 44 -5.00 4.95 -10.12
N ALA A 45 -4.37 4.49 -9.05
CA ALA A 45 -4.86 3.34 -8.30
C ALA A 45 -6.20 3.63 -7.63
N THR A 46 -7.14 2.71 -7.78
CA THR A 46 -8.47 2.77 -7.19
C THR A 46 -8.77 1.54 -6.32
N SER A 47 -7.83 0.62 -6.21
CA SER A 47 -7.99 -0.63 -5.49
C SER A 47 -6.65 -1.16 -5.01
N THR A 48 -6.65 -2.09 -4.04
CA THR A 48 -5.42 -2.74 -3.59
C THR A 48 -4.69 -3.47 -4.72
N TRP A 49 -5.43 -4.01 -5.67
CA TRP A 49 -4.86 -4.66 -6.84
C TRP A 49 -4.14 -3.64 -7.75
N THR A 50 -4.80 -2.54 -8.07
CA THR A 50 -4.22 -1.48 -8.90
C THR A 50 -3.08 -0.75 -8.18
N ASN A 51 -3.14 -0.60 -6.84
CA ASN A 51 -2.00 -0.10 -6.05
C ASN A 51 -0.75 -0.97 -6.29
N ALA A 52 -0.89 -2.29 -6.24
CA ALA A 52 0.23 -3.18 -6.49
C ALA A 52 0.77 -3.06 -7.93
N ILE A 53 -0.13 -3.02 -8.93
CA ILE A 53 0.27 -2.91 -10.35
C ILE A 53 1.03 -1.60 -10.60
N TYR A 54 0.49 -0.46 -10.17
CA TYR A 54 1.11 0.84 -10.45
C TYR A 54 2.37 1.07 -9.61
N SER A 55 2.40 0.61 -8.36
CA SER A 55 3.63 0.65 -7.56
C SER A 55 4.76 -0.18 -8.20
N ILE A 56 4.45 -1.38 -8.71
CA ILE A 56 5.42 -2.22 -9.41
C ILE A 56 5.88 -1.56 -10.71
N ALA A 57 4.98 -0.92 -11.46
CA ALA A 57 5.36 -0.18 -12.66
C ALA A 57 6.32 0.97 -12.34
N LEU A 58 6.04 1.75 -11.28
CA LEU A 58 6.94 2.80 -10.80
C LEU A 58 8.30 2.25 -10.35
N MET A 59 8.32 1.08 -9.71
CA MET A 59 9.57 0.41 -9.36
C MET A 59 10.37 0.04 -10.61
N GLU A 60 9.74 -0.56 -11.62
CA GLU A 60 10.40 -0.93 -12.89
C GLU A 60 10.96 0.29 -13.62
N GLU A 61 10.17 1.37 -13.72
CA GLU A 61 10.57 2.62 -14.36
C GLU A 61 11.79 3.27 -13.69
N ASN A 62 11.94 3.09 -12.38
CA ASN A 62 13.03 3.64 -11.60
C ASN A 62 14.18 2.63 -11.33
N GLY A 63 14.07 1.42 -11.85
CA GLY A 63 15.11 0.38 -11.70
C GLY A 63 15.18 -0.20 -10.28
N PHE A 64 14.09 -0.21 -9.53
CA PHE A 64 14.00 -0.81 -8.20
C PHE A 64 13.52 -2.24 -8.30
N ASP A 65 14.21 -3.15 -7.64
CA ASP A 65 13.88 -4.58 -7.55
C ASP A 65 13.40 -5.00 -6.15
N THR A 66 13.56 -4.15 -5.17
CA THR A 66 13.20 -4.43 -3.77
C THR A 66 12.40 -3.27 -3.18
N ALA A 67 11.33 -3.58 -2.44
CA ALA A 67 10.56 -2.57 -1.72
C ALA A 67 10.13 -3.04 -0.33
N ILE A 68 10.06 -2.08 0.59
CA ILE A 68 9.38 -2.25 1.87
C ILE A 68 7.94 -1.76 1.69
N VAL A 69 7.00 -2.69 1.82
CA VAL A 69 5.56 -2.42 1.68
C VAL A 69 4.96 -2.22 3.06
N VAL A 70 4.44 -1.01 3.31
CA VAL A 70 3.84 -0.65 4.59
C VAL A 70 2.33 -0.55 4.43
N SER A 71 1.58 -1.18 5.31
CA SER A 71 0.12 -1.12 5.34
C SER A 71 -0.41 -1.42 6.74
N SER A 72 -1.73 -1.22 6.96
CA SER A 72 -2.37 -1.59 8.21
C SER A 72 -2.34 -3.11 8.42
N ASP A 73 -2.30 -3.55 9.68
CA ASP A 73 -2.22 -4.95 10.05
C ASP A 73 -3.40 -5.79 9.52
N TYR A 74 -4.64 -5.28 9.62
CA TYR A 74 -5.84 -5.96 9.11
C TYR A 74 -5.91 -6.03 7.58
N HIS A 75 -5.18 -5.16 6.88
CA HIS A 75 -5.17 -5.06 5.41
C HIS A 75 -3.99 -5.83 4.77
N MET A 76 -2.95 -6.12 5.53
CA MET A 76 -1.67 -6.63 5.05
C MET A 76 -1.78 -7.93 4.23
N ASN A 77 -2.67 -8.85 4.59
CA ASN A 77 -2.82 -10.10 3.84
C ASN A 77 -3.28 -9.86 2.40
N ARG A 78 -4.20 -8.93 2.17
CA ARG A 78 -4.66 -8.56 0.83
C ARG A 78 -3.59 -7.82 0.04
N VAL A 79 -2.87 -6.93 0.70
CA VAL A 79 -1.73 -6.22 0.10
C VAL A 79 -0.66 -7.21 -0.34
N LYS A 80 -0.22 -8.10 0.55
CA LYS A 80 0.77 -9.13 0.24
C LYS A 80 0.36 -9.97 -0.97
N TYR A 81 -0.87 -10.51 -0.95
CA TYR A 81 -1.39 -11.30 -2.08
C TYR A 81 -1.34 -10.50 -3.39
N SER A 82 -1.74 -9.23 -3.38
CA SER A 82 -1.77 -8.39 -4.58
C SER A 82 -0.37 -8.15 -5.14
N PHE A 83 0.59 -7.79 -4.29
CA PHE A 83 1.98 -7.56 -4.71
C PHE A 83 2.64 -8.83 -5.23
N GLU A 84 2.54 -9.94 -4.52
CA GLU A 84 3.12 -11.23 -4.94
C GLU A 84 2.52 -11.72 -6.27
N LYS A 85 1.22 -11.52 -6.46
CA LYS A 85 0.55 -11.90 -7.71
C LYS A 85 0.90 -10.97 -8.88
N ALA A 86 0.97 -9.66 -8.65
CA ALA A 86 1.31 -8.67 -9.67
C ALA A 86 2.78 -8.76 -10.10
N ALA A 87 3.67 -9.12 -9.18
CA ALA A 87 5.10 -9.32 -9.46
C ALA A 87 5.44 -10.71 -9.99
N LYS A 88 4.46 -11.58 -10.21
CA LYS A 88 4.73 -12.95 -10.66
C LYS A 88 5.50 -12.97 -11.98
N GLY A 89 6.67 -13.60 -11.98
CA GLY A 89 7.57 -13.67 -13.14
C GLY A 89 8.52 -12.49 -13.28
N LYS A 90 8.52 -11.56 -12.33
CA LYS A 90 9.47 -10.46 -12.19
C LYS A 90 10.50 -10.79 -11.12
N ASP A 91 11.72 -10.27 -11.28
CA ASP A 91 12.79 -10.39 -10.28
C ASP A 91 12.65 -9.26 -9.26
N MET A 92 11.68 -9.41 -8.36
CA MET A 92 11.34 -8.42 -7.35
C MET A 92 11.16 -9.06 -5.98
N ALA A 93 11.60 -8.37 -4.94
CA ALA A 93 11.48 -8.77 -3.56
C ALA A 93 10.69 -7.73 -2.73
N PHE A 94 9.84 -8.21 -1.81
CA PHE A 94 9.04 -7.35 -0.95
C PHE A 94 9.22 -7.71 0.52
N ILE A 95 9.43 -6.70 1.35
CA ILE A 95 9.45 -6.81 2.81
C ILE A 95 8.17 -6.14 3.32
N TYR A 96 7.32 -6.90 4.00
CA TYR A 96 6.03 -6.40 4.47
C TYR A 96 6.13 -5.96 5.92
N VAL A 97 5.75 -4.71 6.19
CA VAL A 97 5.78 -4.10 7.52
C VAL A 97 4.41 -3.57 7.88
N SER A 98 3.85 -4.04 8.99
CA SER A 98 2.58 -3.53 9.49
C SER A 98 2.79 -2.20 10.22
N ALA A 99 1.98 -1.20 9.87
CA ALA A 99 1.91 0.09 10.59
C ALA A 99 0.95 0.03 11.79
N GLY A 100 0.41 -1.15 12.13
CA GLY A 100 -0.59 -1.34 13.17
C GLY A 100 -2.02 -1.15 12.66
N GLY A 101 -2.97 -1.28 13.58
CA GLY A 101 -4.39 -1.06 13.33
C GLY A 101 -4.87 0.34 13.71
N PRO A 102 -6.20 0.52 13.83
CA PRO A 102 -6.79 1.79 14.25
C PRO A 102 -6.22 2.28 15.59
N TYR A 103 -5.93 3.58 15.66
CA TYR A 103 -5.34 4.23 16.84
C TYR A 103 -3.93 3.74 17.22
N GLY A 104 -3.19 3.11 16.29
CA GLY A 104 -1.87 2.53 16.56
C GLY A 104 -1.88 1.25 17.40
N LEU A 105 -3.06 0.68 17.67
CA LEU A 105 -3.22 -0.56 18.42
C LEU A 105 -3.40 -1.74 17.44
N PRO A 106 -3.05 -2.98 17.85
CA PRO A 106 -3.39 -4.16 17.08
C PRO A 106 -4.89 -4.22 16.77
N TRP A 107 -5.27 -4.60 15.55
CA TRP A 107 -6.68 -4.57 15.12
C TRP A 107 -7.61 -5.36 16.03
N ILE A 108 -7.10 -6.43 16.66
CA ILE A 108 -7.87 -7.29 17.56
C ILE A 108 -8.29 -6.58 18.86
N GLU A 109 -7.55 -5.55 19.26
CA GLU A 109 -7.79 -4.82 20.51
C GLU A 109 -8.89 -3.75 20.39
N THR A 110 -9.26 -3.37 19.17
CA THR A 110 -10.29 -2.36 18.94
C THR A 110 -11.54 -2.95 18.28
N GLN A 111 -12.72 -2.41 18.63
CA GLN A 111 -13.97 -2.81 17.97
C GLN A 111 -13.97 -2.44 16.48
N LEU A 112 -13.42 -1.28 16.15
CA LEU A 112 -13.26 -0.82 14.78
C LEU A 112 -12.31 -1.74 14.00
N GLY A 113 -11.16 -2.08 14.57
CA GLY A 113 -10.19 -2.98 13.95
C GLY A 113 -10.78 -4.36 13.66
N ARG A 114 -11.53 -4.93 14.62
CA ARG A 114 -12.21 -6.21 14.40
C ARG A 114 -13.23 -6.17 13.27
N ARG A 115 -14.01 -5.08 13.16
CA ARG A 115 -14.95 -4.88 12.03
C ARG A 115 -14.24 -4.75 10.70
N LEU A 116 -13.18 -3.94 10.64
CA LEU A 116 -12.37 -3.76 9.43
C LEU A 116 -11.73 -5.09 9.01
N ALA A 117 -11.17 -5.85 9.95
CA ALA A 117 -10.58 -7.16 9.67
C ALA A 117 -11.61 -8.17 9.14
N GLN A 118 -12.84 -8.18 9.64
CA GLN A 118 -13.90 -9.03 9.11
C GLN A 118 -14.20 -8.70 7.63
N HIS A 119 -14.31 -7.41 7.27
CA HIS A 119 -14.47 -6.99 5.89
C HIS A 119 -13.27 -7.40 5.01
N GLU A 120 -12.06 -7.28 5.54
CA GLU A 120 -10.84 -7.69 4.83
C GLU A 120 -10.75 -9.20 4.58
N ILE A 121 -11.23 -10.02 5.50
CA ILE A 121 -11.29 -11.48 5.30
C ILE A 121 -12.14 -11.82 4.06
N PHE A 122 -13.34 -11.23 3.93
CA PHE A 122 -14.19 -11.46 2.77
C PHE A 122 -13.55 -10.94 1.46
N LYS A 123 -12.94 -9.76 1.49
CA LYS A 123 -12.21 -9.22 0.33
C LYS A 123 -11.03 -10.10 -0.04
N THR A 124 -10.26 -10.58 0.93
CA THR A 124 -9.11 -11.47 0.68
C THR A 124 -9.53 -12.78 0.05
N ILE A 125 -10.63 -13.39 0.52
CA ILE A 125 -11.20 -14.61 -0.10
C ILE A 125 -11.60 -14.33 -1.55
N GLY A 126 -12.27 -13.21 -1.81
CA GLY A 126 -12.65 -12.81 -3.16
C GLY A 126 -11.44 -12.58 -4.08
N TYR A 127 -10.38 -11.97 -3.57
CA TYR A 127 -9.11 -11.82 -4.30
C TYR A 127 -8.49 -13.17 -4.63
N TRP A 128 -8.48 -14.09 -3.68
CA TRP A 128 -7.98 -15.45 -3.89
C TRP A 128 -8.79 -16.21 -4.97
N LEU A 129 -10.10 -15.98 -5.04
CA LEU A 129 -10.98 -16.52 -6.08
C LEU A 129 -10.86 -15.80 -7.43
N GLY A 130 -10.05 -14.74 -7.54
CA GLY A 130 -9.87 -13.96 -8.76
C GLY A 130 -10.96 -12.92 -9.01
N LEU A 131 -11.78 -12.61 -8.00
CA LEU A 131 -12.91 -11.67 -8.10
C LEU A 131 -12.53 -10.21 -7.79
N TYR A 132 -11.23 -9.88 -7.78
CA TYR A 132 -10.73 -8.54 -7.41
C TYR A 132 -11.31 -7.41 -8.26
N HIS A 133 -11.64 -7.66 -9.54
CA HIS A 133 -12.30 -6.66 -10.40
C HIS A 133 -13.72 -6.30 -9.94
N PHE A 134 -14.40 -7.18 -9.21
CA PHE A 134 -15.76 -6.95 -8.74
C PHE A 134 -15.81 -6.43 -7.30
N ILE A 135 -14.81 -6.73 -6.49
CA ILE A 135 -14.79 -6.42 -5.06
C ILE A 135 -14.42 -4.95 -4.82
N ASP A 136 -13.55 -4.41 -5.66
CA ASP A 136 -13.03 -3.05 -5.50
C ASP A 136 -13.90 -1.97 -6.17
N ILE A 137 -14.94 -2.33 -6.94
CA ILE A 137 -15.88 -1.38 -7.55
C ILE A 137 -16.64 -0.55 -6.49
N GLY A 138 -16.74 -1.03 -5.25
CA GLY A 138 -17.41 -0.34 -4.14
C GLY A 138 -16.56 0.70 -3.41
N GLU A 139 -15.26 0.80 -3.64
CA GLU A 139 -14.36 1.72 -2.92
C GLU A 139 -14.22 3.10 -3.61
N GLY A 140 -14.63 3.22 -4.88
CA GLY A 140 -14.57 4.46 -5.66
C GLY A 140 -15.79 5.38 -5.54
N GLY A 141 -16.70 5.14 -4.61
CA GLY A 141 -17.97 5.84 -4.49
C GLY A 141 -18.30 6.28 -3.06
N SER A 142 -17.47 7.14 -2.47
CA SER A 142 -17.93 8.03 -1.37
C SER A 142 -16.85 9.05 -1.05
#